data_4ed5fd471e886ff67481ae7bc9cc53e4
#
_entry.id   4ed5fd471e886ff67481ae7bc9cc53e4
#
_cell.length_a   1.000
_cell.length_b   1.000
_cell.length_c   1.000
_cell.angle_alpha   90.00
_cell.angle_beta   90.00
_cell.angle_gamma   90.00
#
_symmetry.space_group_name_H-M   'P 1'
#
loop_
_entity.id
_entity.type
_entity.pdbx_description
1 polymer ?
#
loop_
_entity_poly.entity_id
_entity_poly.type
_entity_poly.pdbx_seq_one_letter_code
_entity_poly.pdbx_strand_id
1 'polypeptide(L)'
;MTRWLSLGSMAIAAVGIFVGFYFWFGNDQKLALAIVTTVTVGVVGLLAFLRHLVFHKADAARMGWETDRPEWAYEVGFANLAFGVMGLVSVAALGVQAQALALLGYAVYLAQAAALHGYQYAHSKQRSADKLWRVVIGTASFAAVVAFFAVASLVS
;
A
#
# COMPACT_ATOMS: atom_id res chain seq x y z
N MET A 1 -16.86 -0.27 10.26
CA MET A 1 -15.51 -0.72 10.69
C MET A 1 -14.49 -0.61 9.57
N THR A 2 -14.70 -1.18 8.37
CA THR A 2 -13.78 -1.11 7.23
C THR A 2 -13.42 0.30 6.76
N ARG A 3 -14.36 1.26 6.82
CA ARG A 3 -14.07 2.68 6.51
C ARG A 3 -13.02 3.27 7.46
N TRP A 4 -13.11 2.99 8.75
CA TRP A 4 -12.16 3.47 9.75
C TRP A 4 -10.80 2.81 9.60
N LEU A 5 -10.74 1.49 9.28
CA LEU A 5 -9.50 0.81 8.94
C LEU A 5 -8.83 1.42 7.71
N SER A 6 -9.61 1.72 6.67
CA SER A 6 -9.08 2.37 5.46
C SER A 6 -8.55 3.77 5.74
N LEU A 7 -9.31 4.60 6.46
CA LEU A 7 -8.87 5.95 6.82
C LEU A 7 -7.65 5.92 7.75
N GLY A 8 -7.64 5.01 8.73
CA GLY A 8 -6.51 4.80 9.64
C GLY A 8 -5.24 4.38 8.87
N SER A 9 -5.36 3.43 7.94
CA SER A 9 -4.23 3.02 7.09
C SER A 9 -3.69 4.18 6.26
N MET A 10 -4.57 5.00 5.68
CA MET A 10 -4.16 6.18 4.92
C MET A 10 -3.46 7.22 5.79
N ALA A 11 -3.98 7.49 6.99
CA ALA A 11 -3.36 8.41 7.94
C ALA A 11 -1.98 7.92 8.39
N ILE A 12 -1.87 6.63 8.74
CA ILE A 12 -0.60 5.99 9.12
C ILE A 12 0.40 6.09 7.97
N ALA A 13 -0.01 5.75 6.74
CA ALA A 13 0.84 5.86 5.56
C ALA A 13 1.32 7.31 5.33
N ALA A 14 0.41 8.28 5.40
CA ALA A 14 0.74 9.69 5.21
C ALA A 14 1.76 10.18 6.25
N VAL A 15 1.56 9.84 7.52
CA VAL A 15 2.51 10.19 8.60
C VAL A 15 3.87 9.52 8.35
N GLY A 16 3.88 8.23 8.03
CA GLY A 16 5.14 7.50 7.75
C GLY A 16 5.91 8.08 6.56
N ILE A 17 5.21 8.45 5.49
CA ILE A 17 5.80 9.10 4.31
C ILE A 17 6.34 10.50 4.68
N PHE A 18 5.57 11.29 5.41
CA PHE A 18 5.99 12.63 5.82
C PHE A 18 7.26 12.57 6.69
N VAL A 19 7.29 11.68 7.68
CA VAL A 19 8.47 11.46 8.52
C VAL A 19 9.63 10.90 7.70
N GLY A 20 9.35 10.01 6.75
CA GLY A 20 10.35 9.51 5.81
C GLY A 20 11.01 10.62 5.01
N PHE A 21 10.23 11.52 4.42
CA PHE A 21 10.79 12.68 3.71
C PHE A 21 11.57 13.62 4.64
N TYR A 22 11.11 13.85 5.86
CA TYR A 22 11.84 14.65 6.84
C TYR A 22 13.26 14.14 7.07
N PHE A 23 13.44 12.83 7.28
CA PHE A 23 14.76 12.23 7.46
C PHE A 23 15.53 12.13 6.13
N TRP A 24 14.85 11.90 5.01
CA TRP A 24 15.47 11.86 3.68
C TRP A 24 16.19 13.18 3.35
N PHE A 25 15.49 14.29 3.53
CA PHE A 25 16.07 15.63 3.30
C PHE A 25 16.95 16.09 4.44
N GLY A 26 16.84 15.49 5.64
CA GLY A 26 17.75 15.67 6.77
C GLY A 26 19.07 14.87 6.67
N ASN A 27 19.35 14.24 5.51
CA ASN A 27 20.54 13.43 5.26
C ASN A 27 20.65 12.13 6.08
N ASP A 28 19.55 11.62 6.63
CA ASP A 28 19.48 10.28 7.23
C ASP A 28 18.59 9.35 6.37
N GLN A 29 19.10 9.04 5.19
CA GLN A 29 18.38 8.21 4.21
C GLN A 29 18.13 6.79 4.70
N LYS A 30 19.03 6.24 5.54
CA LYS A 30 18.85 4.90 6.11
C LYS A 30 17.64 4.85 7.06
N LEU A 31 17.53 5.85 7.94
CA LEU A 31 16.39 5.95 8.86
C LEU A 31 15.09 6.26 8.08
N ALA A 32 15.16 7.14 7.09
CA ALA A 32 14.04 7.43 6.20
C ALA A 32 13.49 6.15 5.56
N LEU A 33 14.38 5.34 4.96
CA LEU A 33 14.02 4.09 4.31
C LEU A 33 13.41 3.09 5.31
N ALA A 34 14.03 2.92 6.47
CA ALA A 34 13.53 2.04 7.52
C ALA A 34 12.12 2.44 7.98
N ILE A 35 11.87 3.73 8.21
CA ILE A 35 10.55 4.26 8.60
C ILE A 35 9.53 4.00 7.50
N VAL A 36 9.84 4.39 6.26
CA VAL A 36 8.91 4.23 5.13
C VAL A 36 8.60 2.75 4.92
N THR A 37 9.60 1.87 4.92
CA THR A 37 9.40 0.42 4.74
C THR A 37 8.55 -0.16 5.86
N THR A 38 8.87 0.16 7.13
CA THR A 38 8.10 -0.32 8.29
C THR A 38 6.64 0.10 8.19
N VAL A 39 6.39 1.38 7.89
CA VAL A 39 5.04 1.93 7.93
C VAL A 39 4.26 1.55 6.68
N THR A 40 4.81 1.78 5.47
CA THR A 40 4.02 1.66 4.23
C THR A 40 3.91 0.22 3.73
N VAL A 41 4.96 -0.58 3.90
CA VAL A 41 4.93 -2.00 3.51
C VAL A 41 4.53 -2.87 4.69
N GLY A 42 5.19 -2.69 5.84
CA GLY A 42 4.94 -3.49 7.04
C GLY A 42 3.53 -3.28 7.59
N VAL A 43 3.30 -2.13 8.23
CA VAL A 43 2.05 -1.88 8.97
C VAL A 43 0.85 -1.78 8.04
N VAL A 44 0.94 -0.99 6.96
CA VAL A 44 -0.17 -0.82 6.01
C VAL A 44 -0.47 -2.12 5.27
N GLY A 45 0.54 -2.94 4.93
CA GLY A 45 0.35 -4.27 4.35
C GLY A 45 -0.43 -5.19 5.29
N LEU A 46 -0.07 -5.25 6.58
CA LEU A 46 -0.82 -6.04 7.57
C LEU A 46 -2.26 -5.53 7.78
N LEU A 47 -2.47 -4.21 7.78
CA LEU A 47 -3.82 -3.65 7.86
C LEU A 47 -4.65 -3.97 6.61
N ALA A 48 -4.02 -3.96 5.43
CA ALA A 48 -4.65 -4.36 4.18
C ALA A 48 -4.99 -5.86 4.17
N PHE A 49 -4.10 -6.72 4.68
CA PHE A 49 -4.38 -8.14 4.89
C PHE A 49 -5.65 -8.34 5.75
N LEU A 50 -5.71 -7.70 6.92
CA LEU A 50 -6.88 -7.82 7.80
C LEU A 50 -8.16 -7.34 7.09
N ARG A 51 -8.08 -6.26 6.34
CA ARG A 51 -9.22 -5.71 5.60
C ARG A 51 -9.72 -6.67 4.52
N HIS A 52 -8.82 -7.25 3.74
CA HIS A 52 -9.17 -8.12 2.62
C HIS A 52 -9.48 -9.56 3.04
N LEU A 53 -8.97 -10.04 4.18
CA LEU A 53 -9.26 -11.38 4.65
C LEU A 53 -10.43 -11.39 5.64
N VAL A 54 -10.31 -10.64 6.74
CA VAL A 54 -11.27 -10.68 7.85
C VAL A 54 -12.54 -9.91 7.51
N PHE A 55 -12.40 -8.77 6.84
CA PHE A 55 -13.50 -7.85 6.53
C PHE A 55 -13.86 -7.82 5.04
N HIS A 56 -13.52 -8.86 4.27
CA HIS A 56 -13.67 -8.92 2.83
C HIS A 56 -15.07 -8.53 2.32
N LYS A 57 -16.14 -9.04 2.95
CA LYS A 57 -17.53 -8.72 2.55
C LYS A 57 -17.83 -7.23 2.68
N ALA A 58 -17.46 -6.65 3.82
CA ALA A 58 -17.70 -5.23 4.06
C ALA A 58 -16.78 -4.32 3.22
N ASP A 59 -15.59 -4.78 2.86
CA ASP A 59 -14.69 -4.05 1.97
C ASP A 59 -15.17 -4.13 0.53
N ALA A 60 -15.59 -5.29 0.05
CA ALA A 60 -16.19 -5.49 -1.28
C ALA A 60 -17.45 -4.63 -1.45
N ALA A 61 -18.36 -4.65 -0.48
CA ALA A 61 -19.56 -3.81 -0.51
C ALA A 61 -19.22 -2.32 -0.58
N ARG A 62 -18.21 -1.85 0.19
CA ARG A 62 -17.74 -0.47 0.18
C ARG A 62 -17.17 -0.05 -1.19
N MET A 63 -16.52 -0.99 -1.89
CA MET A 63 -15.93 -0.76 -3.21
C MET A 63 -16.94 -0.93 -4.36
N GLY A 64 -18.09 -1.54 -4.09
CA GLY A 64 -19.04 -1.95 -5.11
C GLY A 64 -18.54 -3.15 -5.93
N TRP A 65 -17.81 -4.05 -5.30
CA TRP A 65 -17.21 -5.25 -5.89
C TRP A 65 -17.76 -6.52 -5.24
N GLU A 66 -19.02 -6.49 -4.87
CA GLU A 66 -19.69 -7.65 -4.30
C GLU A 66 -19.63 -8.83 -5.29
N THR A 67 -19.29 -9.99 -4.78
CA THR A 67 -19.19 -11.23 -5.54
C THR A 67 -19.54 -12.41 -4.66
N ASP A 68 -20.11 -13.44 -5.25
CA ASP A 68 -20.33 -14.74 -4.60
C ASP A 68 -19.02 -15.55 -4.45
N ARG A 69 -17.95 -15.07 -5.07
CA ARG A 69 -16.63 -15.69 -5.06
C ARG A 69 -15.59 -14.77 -4.42
N PRO A 70 -15.39 -14.89 -3.10
CA PRO A 70 -14.47 -14.03 -2.37
C PRO A 70 -12.99 -14.41 -2.50
N GLU A 71 -12.66 -15.48 -3.23
CA GLU A 71 -11.29 -16.04 -3.30
C GLU A 71 -10.27 -14.98 -3.73
N TRP A 72 -10.61 -14.11 -4.67
CA TRP A 72 -9.75 -13.01 -5.07
C TRP A 72 -9.40 -12.05 -3.92
N ALA A 73 -10.35 -11.83 -3.00
CA ALA A 73 -10.08 -10.97 -1.84
C ALA A 73 -9.09 -11.64 -0.88
N TYR A 74 -9.14 -12.96 -0.76
CA TYR A 74 -8.19 -13.74 0.04
C TYR A 74 -6.80 -13.71 -0.58
N GLU A 75 -6.68 -13.89 -1.91
CA GLU A 75 -5.41 -13.78 -2.63
C GLU A 75 -4.77 -12.41 -2.44
N VAL A 76 -5.54 -11.35 -2.59
CA VAL A 76 -5.09 -9.97 -2.32
C VAL A 76 -4.68 -9.80 -0.85
N GLY A 77 -5.45 -10.38 0.07
CA GLY A 77 -5.12 -10.39 1.50
C GLY A 77 -3.78 -11.07 1.78
N PHE A 78 -3.58 -12.29 1.28
CA PHE A 78 -2.32 -13.03 1.46
C PHE A 78 -1.12 -12.36 0.79
N ALA A 79 -1.31 -11.74 -0.38
CA ALA A 79 -0.26 -10.93 -1.00
C ALA A 79 0.16 -9.75 -0.09
N ASN A 80 -0.81 -9.05 0.50
CA ASN A 80 -0.52 -7.97 1.45
C ASN A 80 0.14 -8.48 2.74
N LEU A 81 -0.23 -9.67 3.24
CA LEU A 81 0.47 -10.31 4.36
C LEU A 81 1.93 -10.59 4.01
N ALA A 82 2.18 -11.18 2.84
CA ALA A 82 3.54 -11.50 2.39
C ALA A 82 4.40 -10.23 2.28
N PHE A 83 3.89 -9.17 1.65
CA PHE A 83 4.59 -7.89 1.61
C PHE A 83 4.80 -7.30 3.00
N GLY A 84 3.79 -7.33 3.88
CA GLY A 84 3.90 -6.83 5.25
C GLY A 84 5.01 -7.52 6.03
N VAL A 85 5.07 -8.85 5.96
CA VAL A 85 6.13 -9.65 6.60
C VAL A 85 7.49 -9.33 5.98
N MET A 86 7.59 -9.30 4.64
CA MET A 86 8.84 -8.97 3.94
C MET A 86 9.36 -7.57 4.34
N GLY A 87 8.47 -6.59 4.41
CA GLY A 87 8.82 -5.24 4.85
C GLY A 87 9.41 -5.22 6.26
N LEU A 88 8.75 -5.86 7.23
CA LEU A 88 9.22 -5.90 8.61
C LEU A 88 10.53 -6.67 8.77
N VAL A 89 10.65 -7.83 8.11
CA VAL A 89 11.87 -8.65 8.16
C VAL A 89 13.05 -7.92 7.50
N SER A 90 12.81 -7.22 6.39
CA SER A 90 13.87 -6.44 5.71
C SER A 90 14.46 -5.36 6.61
N VAL A 91 13.63 -4.69 7.40
CA VAL A 91 14.08 -3.68 8.37
C VAL A 91 14.79 -4.30 9.55
N ALA A 92 14.24 -5.41 10.10
CA ALA A 92 14.76 -6.02 11.32
C ALA A 92 16.08 -6.77 11.12
N ALA A 93 16.31 -7.37 9.93
CA ALA A 93 17.38 -8.36 9.76
C ALA A 93 18.20 -8.27 8.47
N LEU A 94 17.71 -7.61 7.40
CA LEU A 94 18.29 -7.77 6.05
C LEU A 94 18.95 -6.48 5.49
N GLY A 95 18.65 -5.32 6.05
CA GLY A 95 19.31 -4.05 5.71
C GLY A 95 18.72 -3.31 4.51
N VAL A 96 19.41 -2.24 4.08
CA VAL A 96 18.93 -1.21 3.14
C VAL A 96 18.48 -1.77 1.79
N GLN A 97 19.26 -2.65 1.19
CA GLN A 97 18.94 -3.22 -0.12
C GLN A 97 17.66 -4.05 -0.10
N ALA A 98 17.47 -4.86 0.94
CA ALA A 98 16.27 -5.66 1.10
C ALA A 98 15.03 -4.77 1.35
N GLN A 99 15.18 -3.68 2.09
CA GLN A 99 14.13 -2.68 2.29
C GLN A 99 13.74 -2.02 0.97
N ALA A 100 14.72 -1.59 0.17
CA ALA A 100 14.47 -0.99 -1.13
C ALA A 100 13.78 -1.97 -2.09
N LEU A 101 14.17 -3.25 -2.11
CA LEU A 101 13.51 -4.28 -2.90
C LEU A 101 12.09 -4.58 -2.42
N ALA A 102 11.84 -4.61 -1.11
CA ALA A 102 10.50 -4.80 -0.55
C ALA A 102 9.57 -3.63 -0.95
N LEU A 103 10.07 -2.38 -0.87
CA LEU A 103 9.36 -1.19 -1.34
C LEU A 103 9.08 -1.26 -2.85
N LEU A 104 10.07 -1.63 -3.66
CA LEU A 104 9.92 -1.72 -5.11
C LEU A 104 8.86 -2.75 -5.50
N GLY A 105 8.94 -3.96 -4.93
CA GLY A 105 7.96 -5.01 -5.17
C GLY A 105 6.54 -4.56 -4.78
N TYR A 106 6.41 -3.91 -3.63
CA TYR A 106 5.13 -3.38 -3.17
C TYR A 106 4.62 -2.24 -4.06
N ALA A 107 5.50 -1.35 -4.53
CA ALA A 107 5.15 -0.29 -5.48
C ALA A 107 4.62 -0.85 -6.81
N VAL A 108 5.27 -1.90 -7.35
CA VAL A 108 4.80 -2.59 -8.57
C VAL A 108 3.42 -3.23 -8.33
N TYR A 109 3.22 -3.90 -7.20
CA TYR A 109 1.93 -4.46 -6.83
C TYR A 109 0.83 -3.38 -6.74
N LEU A 110 1.12 -2.26 -6.10
CA LEU A 110 0.19 -1.13 -5.98
C LEU A 110 -0.10 -0.46 -7.34
N ALA A 111 0.90 -0.36 -8.23
CA ALA A 111 0.71 0.17 -9.57
C ALA A 111 -0.25 -0.71 -10.39
N GLN A 112 -0.14 -2.03 -10.28
CA GLN A 112 -1.07 -2.97 -10.90
C GLN A 112 -2.48 -2.83 -10.31
N ALA A 113 -2.59 -2.68 -8.98
CA ALA A 113 -3.85 -2.41 -8.32
C ALA A 113 -4.48 -1.09 -8.80
N ALA A 114 -3.69 -0.02 -8.93
CA ALA A 114 -4.15 1.27 -9.44
C ALA A 114 -4.65 1.16 -10.89
N ALA A 115 -3.94 0.41 -11.75
CA ALA A 115 -4.36 0.16 -13.12
C ALA A 115 -5.69 -0.60 -13.18
N LEU A 116 -5.84 -1.65 -12.36
CA LEU A 116 -7.10 -2.41 -12.25
C LEU A 116 -8.25 -1.54 -11.74
N HIS A 117 -8.01 -0.72 -10.71
CA HIS A 117 -8.98 0.23 -10.19
C HIS A 117 -9.41 1.25 -11.26
N GLY A 118 -8.44 1.75 -12.04
CA GLY A 118 -8.71 2.65 -13.17
C GLY A 118 -9.57 2.01 -14.24
N TYR A 119 -9.24 0.77 -14.61
CA TYR A 119 -10.03 0.00 -15.56
C TYR A 119 -11.47 -0.22 -15.06
N GLN A 120 -11.64 -0.65 -13.82
CA GLN A 120 -12.97 -0.87 -13.22
C GLN A 120 -13.76 0.44 -13.11
N TYR A 121 -13.10 1.55 -12.74
CA TYR A 121 -13.72 2.85 -12.72
C TYR A 121 -14.22 3.27 -14.12
N ALA A 122 -13.38 3.08 -15.14
CA ALA A 122 -13.73 3.43 -16.52
C ALA A 122 -14.93 2.62 -17.08
N HIS A 123 -15.11 1.38 -16.61
CA HIS A 123 -16.19 0.49 -17.05
C HIS A 123 -17.39 0.45 -16.08
N SER A 124 -17.33 1.17 -14.96
CA SER A 124 -18.41 1.22 -13.97
C SER A 124 -19.54 2.12 -14.44
N LYS A 125 -20.79 1.68 -14.22
CA LYS A 125 -21.98 2.52 -14.37
C LYS A 125 -22.10 3.60 -13.28
N GLN A 126 -21.46 3.38 -12.12
CA GLN A 126 -21.47 4.29 -10.96
C GLN A 126 -20.11 4.98 -10.80
N ARG A 127 -19.85 5.96 -11.67
CA ARG A 127 -18.63 6.78 -11.57
C ARG A 127 -18.88 7.94 -10.61
N SER A 128 -18.05 8.06 -9.58
CA SER A 128 -18.08 9.22 -8.67
C SER A 128 -16.67 9.80 -8.52
N ALA A 129 -16.60 11.12 -8.29
CA ALA A 129 -15.32 11.79 -8.01
C ALA A 129 -14.61 11.17 -6.80
N ASP A 130 -15.36 10.78 -5.77
CA ASP A 130 -14.83 10.13 -4.58
C ASP A 130 -14.13 8.80 -4.90
N LYS A 131 -14.72 7.94 -5.74
CA LYS A 131 -14.09 6.70 -6.20
C LYS A 131 -12.83 6.97 -7.02
N LEU A 132 -12.85 7.96 -7.92
CA LEU A 132 -11.68 8.34 -8.71
C LEU A 132 -10.53 8.77 -7.81
N TRP A 133 -10.78 9.72 -6.91
CA TRP A 133 -9.73 10.27 -6.07
C TRP A 133 -9.19 9.28 -5.04
N ARG A 134 -10.05 8.57 -4.33
CA ARG A 134 -9.58 7.69 -3.24
C ARG A 134 -9.03 6.36 -3.74
N VAL A 135 -9.63 5.80 -4.78
CA VAL A 135 -9.29 4.43 -5.20
C VAL A 135 -8.25 4.45 -6.30
N VAL A 136 -8.42 5.28 -7.31
CA VAL A 136 -7.49 5.29 -8.46
C VAL A 136 -6.31 6.20 -8.17
N ILE A 137 -6.55 7.50 -7.99
CA ILE A 137 -5.48 8.50 -7.85
C ILE A 137 -4.72 8.28 -6.54
N GLY A 138 -5.42 8.01 -5.43
CA GLY A 138 -4.78 7.75 -4.15
C GLY A 138 -3.85 6.54 -4.18
N THR A 139 -4.26 5.43 -4.79
CA THR A 139 -3.40 4.24 -4.93
C THR A 139 -2.22 4.50 -5.86
N ALA A 140 -2.44 5.19 -6.99
CA ALA A 140 -1.36 5.53 -7.92
C ALA A 140 -0.33 6.47 -7.29
N SER A 141 -0.78 7.51 -6.57
CA SER A 141 0.11 8.44 -5.86
C SER A 141 0.90 7.74 -4.77
N PHE A 142 0.26 6.85 -4.01
CA PHE A 142 0.94 6.07 -2.98
C PHE A 142 2.00 5.15 -3.60
N ALA A 143 1.67 4.44 -4.69
CA ALA A 143 2.63 3.63 -5.44
C ALA A 143 3.83 4.45 -5.92
N ALA A 144 3.59 5.65 -6.47
CA ALA A 144 4.66 6.52 -6.96
C ALA A 144 5.60 6.99 -5.85
N VAL A 145 5.07 7.34 -4.67
CA VAL A 145 5.90 7.76 -3.52
C VAL A 145 6.71 6.58 -2.98
N VAL A 146 6.11 5.40 -2.85
CA VAL A 146 6.83 4.19 -2.42
C VAL A 146 7.93 3.82 -3.43
N ALA A 147 7.64 3.92 -4.73
CA ALA A 147 8.63 3.70 -5.79
C ALA A 147 9.79 4.72 -5.72
N PHE A 148 9.51 5.98 -5.41
CA PHE A 148 10.55 6.99 -5.23
C PHE A 148 11.57 6.57 -4.17
N PHE A 149 11.12 6.20 -2.96
CA PHE A 149 12.03 5.76 -1.90
C PHE A 149 12.81 4.50 -2.31
N ALA A 150 12.15 3.54 -2.97
CA ALA A 150 12.80 2.33 -3.46
C ALA A 150 13.92 2.64 -4.45
N VAL A 151 13.60 3.35 -5.54
CA VAL A 151 14.55 3.63 -6.62
C VAL A 151 15.67 4.53 -6.15
N ALA A 152 15.34 5.61 -5.43
CA ALA A 152 16.35 6.54 -4.92
C ALA A 152 17.36 5.85 -3.98
N SER A 153 16.91 4.85 -3.19
CA SER A 153 17.81 4.07 -2.32
C SER A 153 18.62 2.98 -3.05
N LEU A 154 18.20 2.56 -4.24
CA LEU A 154 18.95 1.58 -5.04
C LEU A 154 20.04 2.22 -5.89
N VAL A 155 19.94 3.53 -6.18
CA VAL A 155 20.88 4.27 -7.02
C VAL A 155 21.81 5.20 -6.23
N SER A 156 21.59 5.35 -4.91
CA SER A 156 22.47 6.08 -3.98
C SER A 156 23.55 5.17 -3.40
#